data_dd926910ad34a58135978a8b6552caf5
#
_entry.id   dd926910ad34a58135978a8b6552caf5
#
_cell.length_a   1.000
_cell.length_b   1.000
_cell.length_c   1.000
_cell.angle_alpha   90.00
_cell.angle_beta   90.00
_cell.angle_gamma   90.00
#
_symmetry.space_group_name_H-M   'P 1'
#
loop_
_entity.id
_entity.type
_entity.pdbx_description
1 polymer ?
#
loop_
_entity_poly.entity_id
_entity_poly.type
_entity_poly.pdbx_seq_one_letter_code
_entity_poly.pdbx_strand_id
1 'polypeptide(L)'
;MKNKSVKLYLDDLRPTPPGYERVYDYDGFVEFIILNGLPDFISFDHDLGPGKTGHDCAKFLVEYCLDNNITKINYTVHSQNPVGKDNIEGLLNNFNNRK
;
A
#
# COMPACT_ATOMS: atom_id res chain seq x y z
N MET A 1 18.92 -16.48 -4.11
CA MET A 1 18.28 -16.09 -4.00
C MET A 1 17.35 -15.54 -4.61
N LYS A 2 16.80 -15.26 -4.86
CA LYS A 2 16.08 -14.72 -5.33
C LYS A 2 15.31 -14.18 -5.31
N ASN A 3 15.09 -13.97 -5.83
CA ASN A 3 14.22 -13.19 -5.42
C ASN A 3 13.11 -12.91 -6.28
N LYS A 4 11.91 -13.23 -5.94
CA LYS A 4 10.74 -12.91 -6.65
C LYS A 4 10.34 -11.51 -6.35
N SER A 5 9.89 -10.75 -7.36
CA SER A 5 9.17 -9.52 -7.14
C SER A 5 7.88 -9.79 -6.40
N VAL A 6 7.57 -8.99 -5.41
CA VAL A 6 6.32 -9.09 -4.67
C VAL A 6 5.47 -7.89 -5.00
N LYS A 7 4.28 -8.13 -5.55
CA LYS A 7 3.30 -7.09 -5.83
C LYS A 7 2.11 -7.33 -4.94
N LEU A 8 1.68 -6.29 -4.22
CA LEU A 8 0.60 -6.40 -3.24
C LEU A 8 -0.63 -5.65 -3.72
N TYR A 9 -1.78 -6.29 -3.64
CA TYR A 9 -3.07 -5.72 -4.04
C TYR A 9 -3.92 -5.53 -2.79
N LEU A 10 -4.25 -4.27 -2.47
CA LEU A 10 -5.07 -3.91 -1.33
C LEU A 10 -6.46 -3.57 -1.82
N ASP A 11 -7.44 -4.42 -1.54
CA ASP A 11 -8.82 -4.21 -1.99
C ASP A 11 -9.71 -5.19 -1.25
N ASP A 12 -10.90 -4.74 -0.85
CA ASP A 12 -11.82 -5.62 -0.12
C ASP A 12 -12.79 -6.37 -1.03
N LEU A 13 -12.93 -5.95 -2.29
CA LEU A 13 -13.97 -6.50 -3.16
C LEU A 13 -13.49 -7.03 -4.51
N ARG A 14 -12.61 -6.28 -5.19
CA ARG A 14 -12.23 -6.62 -6.56
C ARG A 14 -11.39 -7.89 -6.61
N PRO A 15 -11.50 -8.64 -7.72
CA PRO A 15 -10.65 -9.83 -7.88
C PRO A 15 -9.17 -9.44 -7.95
N THR A 16 -8.32 -10.31 -7.41
CA THR A 16 -6.88 -10.08 -7.42
C THR A 16 -6.33 -10.25 -8.84
N PRO A 17 -5.63 -9.25 -9.39
CA PRO A 17 -4.98 -9.43 -10.69
C PRO A 17 -3.91 -10.52 -10.63
N PRO A 18 -3.62 -11.17 -11.77
CA PRO A 18 -2.57 -12.18 -11.79
C PRO A 18 -1.23 -11.60 -11.33
N GLY A 19 -0.50 -12.38 -10.56
CA GLY A 19 0.83 -11.99 -10.11
C GLY A 19 0.88 -11.18 -8.84
N TYR A 20 -0.28 -10.84 -8.25
CA TYR A 20 -0.34 -10.06 -7.02
C TYR A 20 -0.66 -10.95 -5.82
N GLU A 21 -0.06 -10.61 -4.68
CA GLU A 21 -0.52 -11.08 -3.37
C GLU A 21 -1.69 -10.20 -2.94
N ARG A 22 -2.55 -10.69 -2.07
CA ARG A 22 -3.77 -9.99 -1.73
C ARG A 22 -3.88 -9.73 -0.24
N VAL A 23 -4.25 -8.49 0.13
CA VAL A 23 -4.73 -8.17 1.46
C VAL A 23 -6.05 -7.40 1.32
N TYR A 24 -6.92 -7.51 2.32
CA TYR A 24 -8.29 -7.06 2.22
C TYR A 24 -8.61 -5.82 3.04
N ASP A 25 -7.80 -5.54 4.06
CA ASP A 25 -8.09 -4.48 5.00
C ASP A 25 -6.81 -3.99 5.66
N TYR A 26 -6.98 -3.01 6.57
CA TYR A 26 -5.85 -2.41 7.26
C TYR A 26 -5.04 -3.44 8.05
N ASP A 27 -5.73 -4.27 8.84
CA ASP A 27 -5.03 -5.24 9.68
C ASP A 27 -4.23 -6.23 8.84
N GLY A 28 -4.81 -6.70 7.75
CA GLY A 28 -4.10 -7.60 6.84
C GLY A 28 -2.91 -6.93 6.18
N PHE A 29 -3.06 -5.66 5.81
CA PHE A 29 -1.97 -4.89 5.21
C PHE A 29 -0.81 -4.76 6.20
N VAL A 30 -1.10 -4.34 7.43
CA VAL A 30 -0.07 -4.17 8.46
C VAL A 30 0.66 -5.48 8.72
N GLU A 31 -0.09 -6.56 8.86
CA GLU A 31 0.50 -7.87 9.11
C GLU A 31 1.42 -8.27 7.97
N PHE A 32 0.97 -8.06 6.72
CA PHE A 32 1.80 -8.41 5.56
C PHE A 32 3.12 -7.65 5.57
N ILE A 33 3.07 -6.34 5.83
CA ILE A 33 4.28 -5.52 5.83
C ILE A 33 5.24 -5.96 6.94
N ILE A 34 4.70 -6.22 8.13
CA ILE A 34 5.54 -6.62 9.25
C ILE A 34 6.22 -7.96 8.99
N LEU A 35 5.50 -8.90 8.39
CA LEU A 35 6.05 -10.24 8.15
C LEU A 35 6.97 -10.30 6.93
N ASN A 36 6.73 -9.49 5.92
CA ASN A 36 7.40 -9.64 4.62
C ASN A 36 8.24 -8.44 4.20
N GLY A 37 8.10 -7.31 4.88
CA GLY A 37 8.76 -6.08 4.46
C GLY A 37 8.02 -5.36 3.36
N LEU A 38 8.63 -4.33 2.80
CA LEU A 38 8.02 -3.52 1.75
C LEU A 38 7.93 -4.32 0.45
N PRO A 39 6.73 -4.44 -0.14
CA PRO A 39 6.62 -5.06 -1.47
C PRO A 39 7.31 -4.21 -2.54
N ASP A 40 7.62 -4.83 -3.67
CA ASP A 40 8.22 -4.12 -4.79
C ASP A 40 7.23 -3.17 -5.45
N PHE A 41 5.94 -3.46 -5.34
CA PHE A 41 4.90 -2.63 -5.92
C PHE A 41 3.60 -2.86 -5.15
N ILE A 42 2.81 -1.79 -4.94
CA ILE A 42 1.53 -1.89 -4.22
C ILE A 42 0.45 -1.18 -5.01
N SER A 43 -0.68 -1.84 -5.18
CA SER A 43 -1.87 -1.22 -5.76
C SER A 43 -2.87 -0.98 -4.65
N PHE A 44 -3.15 0.30 -4.36
CA PHE A 44 -3.99 0.70 -3.23
C PHE A 44 -5.42 0.96 -3.64
N ASP A 45 -6.38 0.41 -2.88
CA ASP A 45 -7.73 0.93 -2.83
C ASP A 45 -7.87 1.82 -1.61
N HIS A 46 -8.81 2.75 -1.61
CA HIS A 46 -9.07 3.60 -0.46
C HIS A 46 -10.19 3.04 0.42
N ASP A 47 -11.30 2.64 -0.19
CA ASP A 47 -12.48 2.21 0.57
C ASP A 47 -12.38 0.72 0.85
N LEU A 48 -12.18 0.37 2.11
CA LEU A 48 -11.97 -1.00 2.54
C LEU A 48 -13.11 -1.51 3.43
N GLY A 49 -14.28 -0.90 3.30
CA GLY A 49 -15.40 -1.23 4.16
C GLY A 49 -15.31 -0.46 5.48
N PRO A 50 -15.95 -0.94 6.55
CA PRO A 50 -15.91 -0.23 7.83
C PRO A 50 -14.51 -0.18 8.39
N GLY A 51 -14.19 0.90 9.10
CA GLY A 51 -12.91 1.00 9.80
C GLY A 51 -11.88 1.78 9.01
N LYS A 52 -10.64 1.37 9.11
CA LYS A 52 -9.54 2.12 8.53
C LYS A 52 -9.50 1.96 7.01
N THR A 53 -8.99 3.00 6.35
CA THR A 53 -9.01 3.13 4.88
C THR A 53 -7.64 2.83 4.27
N GLY A 54 -7.58 2.84 2.94
CA GLY A 54 -6.31 2.75 2.24
C GLY A 54 -5.37 3.89 2.57
N HIS A 55 -5.91 5.09 2.85
CA HIS A 55 -5.07 6.20 3.30
C HIS A 55 -4.41 5.88 4.64
N ASP A 56 -5.13 5.23 5.55
CA ASP A 56 -4.55 4.78 6.81
C ASP A 56 -3.43 3.76 6.58
N CYS A 57 -3.61 2.86 5.62
CA CYS A 57 -2.57 1.91 5.24
C CYS A 57 -1.32 2.63 4.71
N ALA A 58 -1.52 3.64 3.88
CA ALA A 58 -0.40 4.41 3.34
C ALA A 58 0.34 5.17 4.44
N LYS A 59 -0.39 5.70 5.42
CA LYS A 59 0.25 6.36 6.56
C LYS A 59 1.10 5.39 7.37
N PHE A 60 0.59 4.20 7.64
CA PHE A 60 1.37 3.17 8.30
C PHE A 60 2.63 2.85 7.51
N LEU A 61 2.49 2.71 6.20
CA LEU A 61 3.61 2.33 5.35
C LEU A 61 4.70 3.39 5.34
N VAL A 62 4.34 4.68 5.32
CA VAL A 62 5.32 5.75 5.39
C VAL A 62 6.10 5.66 6.69
N GLU A 63 5.41 5.45 7.82
CA GLU A 63 6.10 5.33 9.11
C GLU A 63 7.04 4.13 9.13
N TYR A 64 6.57 3.00 8.60
CA TYR A 64 7.39 1.81 8.50
C TYR A 64 8.67 2.08 7.71
N CYS A 65 8.52 2.76 6.57
CA CYS A 65 9.67 3.05 5.72
C CYS A 65 10.65 4.01 6.38
N LEU A 66 10.13 5.03 7.09
CA LEU A 66 11.00 5.95 7.82
C LEU A 66 11.79 5.23 8.90
N ASP A 67 11.15 4.31 9.61
CA ASP A 67 11.80 3.56 10.68
C ASP A 67 12.84 2.58 10.15
N ASN A 68 12.75 2.20 8.89
CA ASN A 68 13.63 1.19 8.30
C ASN A 68 14.55 1.76 7.22
N ASN A 69 14.66 3.08 7.14
CA ASN A 69 15.56 3.76 6.21
C ASN A 69 15.26 3.46 4.75
N ILE A 70 13.99 3.22 4.43
CA ILE A 70 13.54 3.01 3.07
C ILE A 70 13.08 4.37 2.54
N THR A 71 13.50 4.72 1.32
CA THR A 71 13.27 6.07 0.78
C THR A 71 12.33 6.11 -0.42
N LYS A 72 11.85 4.95 -0.89
CA LYS A 72 11.02 4.93 -2.09
C LYS A 72 9.97 3.85 -1.99
N ILE A 73 8.73 4.20 -2.33
CA ILE A 73 7.60 3.29 -2.40
C ILE A 73 7.08 3.31 -3.83
N ASN A 74 7.02 2.16 -4.48
CA ASN A 74 6.44 2.05 -5.82
C ASN A 74 4.98 1.64 -5.68
N TYR A 75 4.09 2.43 -6.26
CA TYR A 75 2.66 2.22 -6.02
C TYR A 75 1.80 2.75 -7.15
N THR A 76 0.56 2.30 -7.16
CA THR A 76 -0.52 2.93 -7.90
C THR A 76 -1.76 2.93 -7.02
N VAL A 77 -2.74 3.75 -7.36
CA VAL A 77 -4.01 3.80 -6.64
C VAL A 77 -5.12 3.50 -7.64
N HIS A 78 -5.88 2.45 -7.39
CA HIS A 78 -6.95 2.02 -8.29
C HIS A 78 -8.34 2.36 -7.75
N SER A 79 -8.41 3.23 -6.75
CA SER A 79 -9.67 3.58 -6.07
C SER A 79 -10.59 4.40 -6.97
N GLN A 80 -11.89 4.17 -6.84
CA GLN A 80 -12.92 4.99 -7.48
C GLN A 80 -13.24 6.25 -6.68
N ASN A 81 -12.70 6.39 -5.47
CA ASN A 81 -12.95 7.54 -4.61
C ASN A 81 -11.91 8.62 -4.89
N PRO A 82 -12.28 9.74 -5.56
CA PRO A 82 -11.27 10.72 -5.96
C PRO A 82 -10.58 11.40 -4.79
N VAL A 83 -11.27 11.64 -3.69
CA VAL A 83 -10.65 12.27 -2.52
C VAL A 83 -9.67 11.31 -1.87
N GLY A 84 -10.07 10.05 -1.72
CA GLY A 84 -9.19 9.04 -1.14
C GLY A 84 -7.97 8.80 -2.00
N LYS A 85 -8.15 8.75 -3.32
CA LYS A 85 -7.04 8.60 -4.25
C LYS A 85 -6.06 9.75 -4.12
N ASP A 86 -6.56 11.00 -4.11
CA ASP A 86 -5.70 12.17 -3.98
C ASP A 86 -4.94 12.17 -2.66
N ASN A 87 -5.58 11.74 -1.58
CA ASN A 87 -4.93 11.68 -0.28
C ASN A 87 -3.78 10.67 -0.26
N ILE A 88 -3.99 9.50 -0.84
CA ILE A 88 -2.95 8.47 -0.91
C ILE A 88 -1.81 8.95 -1.81
N GLU A 89 -2.14 9.43 -3.00
CA GLU A 89 -1.12 9.89 -3.94
C GLU A 89 -0.33 11.05 -3.39
N GLY A 90 -1.00 12.00 -2.75
CA GLY A 90 -0.32 13.15 -2.16
C GLY A 90 0.68 12.73 -1.09
N LEU A 91 0.25 11.82 -0.22
CA LEU A 91 1.12 11.35 0.85
C LEU A 91 2.33 10.59 0.31
N LEU A 92 2.11 9.66 -0.59
CA LEU A 92 3.20 8.81 -1.09
C LEU A 92 4.12 9.56 -2.04
N ASN A 93 3.59 10.46 -2.86
CA ASN A 93 4.43 11.30 -3.71
C ASN A 93 5.31 12.21 -2.88
N ASN A 94 4.76 12.78 -1.81
CA ASN A 94 5.54 13.62 -0.92
C ASN A 94 6.66 12.82 -0.26
N PHE A 95 6.35 11.61 0.20
CA PHE A 95 7.37 10.75 0.78
C PHE A 95 8.46 10.42 -0.24
N ASN A 96 8.08 10.04 -1.45
CA ASN A 96 9.06 9.64 -2.48
C ASN A 96 9.94 10.80 -2.94
N ASN A 97 9.49 12.03 -2.77
CA ASN A 97 10.22 13.22 -3.20
C ASN A 97 11.03 13.88 -2.08
N ARG A 98 11.10 13.26 -0.92
CA ARG A 98 11.90 13.81 0.18
C ARG A 98 13.38 13.71 -0.13
N LYS A 99 14.11 14.63 0.42
CA LYS A 99 15.56 14.64 0.26
C LYS A 99 16.26 14.17 1.51
#